data_48c6ebd33b7b550b186abb2f2446b948
#
_entry.id   48c6ebd33b7b550b186abb2f2446b948
#
_cell.length_a   1.000
_cell.length_b   1.000
_cell.length_c   1.000
_cell.angle_alpha   90.00
_cell.angle_beta   90.00
_cell.angle_gamma   90.00
#
_symmetry.space_group_name_H-M   'P 1'
#
loop_
_entity.id
_entity.type
_entity.pdbx_description
1 polymer ?
#
loop_
_entity_poly.entity_id
_entity_poly.type
_entity_poly.pdbx_seq_one_letter_code
_entity_poly.pdbx_strand_id
1 'polypeptide(L)'
;GYPEEFVVSFAAMQLKKPVRWMSERTEAMLSDNAGRDLKHFAELAFDASNKIIAYRVKTFCNLGAYNSRFGQNIQTGLFSKVLMGVYDVQDTYLNVVGIYTNTTQVDAYRGAGRPEAIYLLERMMDRAARELKIDPLKLRRINFIKKDNFPYRSSTGEIIDVGDFDRVLTAAERSADIKGFESRKKDSKAKGKLRGLGLCYYIESILGDPSEETKVVFEKNGSVKIFVGTQSNGQGHETVFAQFLSDQTGIPT
;
A
#
# COMPACT_ATOMS: atom_id res chain seq x y z
N GLY A 1 6.11 11.08 -17.73
CA GLY A 1 7.34 11.76 -17.38
C GLY A 1 7.11 13.21 -17.01
N TYR A 2 7.97 13.75 -16.21
CA TYR A 2 7.92 15.16 -15.84
C TYR A 2 8.52 16.03 -16.96
N PRO A 3 8.08 17.29 -17.13
CA PRO A 3 8.64 18.19 -18.13
C PRO A 3 10.16 18.33 -18.07
N GLU A 4 10.71 18.29 -16.87
CA GLU A 4 12.14 18.41 -16.58
C GLU A 4 12.96 17.30 -17.24
N GLU A 5 12.43 16.08 -17.34
CA GLU A 5 13.08 14.94 -18.01
C GLU A 5 13.36 15.26 -19.50
N PHE A 6 12.39 15.89 -20.14
CA PHE A 6 12.52 16.29 -21.54
C PHE A 6 13.48 17.47 -21.69
N VAL A 7 13.39 18.44 -20.79
CA VAL A 7 14.25 19.65 -20.82
C VAL A 7 15.72 19.30 -20.61
N VAL A 8 16.06 18.47 -19.60
CA VAL A 8 17.44 18.07 -19.37
C VAL A 8 18.00 17.21 -20.49
N SER A 9 17.17 16.32 -21.06
CA SER A 9 17.56 15.49 -22.19
C SER A 9 17.85 16.35 -23.42
N PHE A 10 16.97 17.29 -23.74
CA PHE A 10 17.16 18.23 -24.84
C PHE A 10 18.41 19.09 -24.64
N ALA A 11 18.59 19.64 -23.45
CA ALA A 11 19.77 20.44 -23.12
C ALA A 11 21.08 19.65 -23.24
N ALA A 12 21.09 18.37 -22.79
CA ALA A 12 22.26 17.51 -22.92
C ALA A 12 22.61 17.26 -24.41
N MET A 13 21.60 17.06 -25.24
CA MET A 13 21.77 16.88 -26.70
C MET A 13 22.34 18.15 -27.36
N GLN A 14 21.82 19.33 -27.01
CA GLN A 14 22.27 20.60 -27.58
C GLN A 14 23.69 20.97 -27.12
N LEU A 15 23.98 20.79 -25.86
CA LEU A 15 25.26 21.13 -25.26
C LEU A 15 26.34 20.06 -25.48
N LYS A 16 25.94 18.85 -25.89
CA LYS A 16 26.82 17.67 -25.99
C LYS A 16 27.59 17.40 -24.69
N LYS A 17 26.95 17.63 -23.55
CA LYS A 17 27.50 17.48 -22.21
C LYS A 17 26.43 16.88 -21.28
N PRO A 18 26.84 16.19 -20.21
CA PRO A 18 25.90 15.78 -19.17
C PRO A 18 25.20 17.01 -18.56
N VAL A 19 23.89 16.93 -18.42
CA VAL A 19 23.06 17.95 -17.76
C VAL A 19 22.33 17.31 -16.61
N ARG A 20 22.30 17.98 -15.48
CA ARG A 20 21.61 17.54 -14.27
C ARG A 20 20.68 18.64 -13.79
N TRP A 21 19.49 18.23 -13.36
CA TRP A 21 18.55 19.07 -12.66
C TRP A 21 18.19 18.43 -11.31
N MET A 22 17.96 19.24 -10.30
CA MET A 22 17.51 18.83 -9.00
C MET A 22 16.54 19.88 -8.49
N SER A 23 15.31 19.47 -8.22
CA SER A 23 14.29 20.35 -7.65
C SER A 23 14.62 20.68 -6.19
N GLU A 24 14.48 21.94 -5.84
CA GLU A 24 14.43 22.34 -4.45
C GLU A 24 13.05 22.03 -3.84
N ARG A 25 12.95 21.99 -2.51
CA ARG A 25 11.70 21.65 -1.83
C ARG A 25 10.54 22.58 -2.22
N THR A 26 10.77 23.87 -2.28
CA THR A 26 9.72 24.85 -2.64
C THR A 26 9.27 24.65 -4.08
N GLU A 27 10.19 24.44 -4.99
CA GLU A 27 9.92 24.17 -6.40
C GLU A 27 9.09 22.89 -6.56
N ALA A 28 9.49 21.78 -5.91
CA ALA A 28 8.74 20.54 -5.92
C ALA A 28 7.33 20.71 -5.36
N MET A 29 7.15 21.44 -4.27
CA MET A 29 5.83 21.71 -3.70
C MET A 29 4.90 22.53 -4.61
N LEU A 30 5.45 23.31 -5.54
CA LEU A 30 4.68 24.13 -6.48
C LEU A 30 4.38 23.40 -7.79
N SER A 31 5.22 22.48 -8.23
CA SER A 31 5.17 21.90 -9.58
C SER A 31 4.86 20.40 -9.62
N ASP A 32 5.07 19.66 -8.53
CA ASP A 32 4.80 18.22 -8.51
C ASP A 32 3.31 17.90 -8.55
N ASN A 33 3.01 16.71 -9.05
CA ASN A 33 1.65 16.18 -8.98
C ASN A 33 1.22 15.97 -7.53
N ALA A 34 -0.06 16.20 -7.26
CA ALA A 34 -0.66 15.89 -5.96
C ALA A 34 -1.02 14.39 -5.87
N GLY A 35 -1.22 13.92 -4.65
CA GLY A 35 -1.77 12.59 -4.39
C GLY A 35 -2.87 12.64 -3.33
N ARG A 36 -3.79 11.66 -3.36
CA ARG A 36 -4.67 11.30 -2.23
C ARG A 36 -5.60 12.41 -1.74
N ASP A 37 -6.29 13.11 -2.64
CA ASP A 37 -7.35 14.03 -2.28
C ASP A 37 -8.72 13.39 -2.54
N LEU A 38 -9.31 12.84 -1.46
CA LEU A 38 -10.51 12.00 -1.54
C LEU A 38 -11.49 12.30 -0.41
N LYS A 39 -12.77 12.14 -0.73
CA LYS A 39 -13.85 12.11 0.24
C LYS A 39 -14.60 10.78 0.13
N HIS A 40 -14.56 9.99 1.19
CA HIS A 40 -15.22 8.69 1.26
C HIS A 40 -16.49 8.74 2.11
N PHE A 41 -17.49 7.99 1.66
CA PHE A 41 -18.65 7.58 2.45
C PHE A 41 -18.64 6.05 2.47
N ALA A 42 -18.54 5.47 3.66
CA ALA A 42 -18.38 4.03 3.82
C ALA A 42 -19.33 3.49 4.88
N GLU A 43 -19.82 2.27 4.65
CA GLU A 43 -20.72 1.54 5.54
C GLU A 43 -20.28 0.10 5.62
N LEU A 44 -20.22 -0.45 6.82
CA LEU A 44 -20.06 -1.87 7.10
C LEU A 44 -21.32 -2.39 7.77
N ALA A 45 -21.86 -3.50 7.27
CA ALA A 45 -22.95 -4.22 7.90
C ALA A 45 -22.41 -5.49 8.58
N PHE A 46 -22.94 -5.77 9.78
CA PHE A 46 -22.55 -6.93 10.57
C PHE A 46 -23.78 -7.76 10.95
N ASP A 47 -23.59 -9.05 11.06
CA ASP A 47 -24.57 -9.94 11.68
C ASP A 47 -24.47 -9.95 13.22
N ALA A 48 -25.35 -10.71 13.87
CA ALA A 48 -25.38 -10.83 15.32
C ALA A 48 -24.11 -11.46 15.94
N SER A 49 -23.30 -12.14 15.14
CA SER A 49 -22.02 -12.72 15.53
C SER A 49 -20.82 -11.80 15.29
N ASN A 50 -21.06 -10.56 14.85
CA ASN A 50 -20.07 -9.57 14.44
C ASN A 50 -19.28 -9.95 13.16
N LYS A 51 -19.86 -10.81 12.31
CA LYS A 51 -19.34 -11.07 10.98
C LYS A 51 -19.75 -9.94 10.03
N ILE A 52 -18.81 -9.46 9.21
CA ILE A 52 -19.12 -8.51 8.15
C ILE A 52 -19.93 -9.24 7.08
N ILE A 53 -21.10 -8.71 6.77
CA ILE A 53 -21.99 -9.25 5.72
C ILE A 53 -21.97 -8.39 4.46
N ALA A 54 -21.66 -7.10 4.57
CA ALA A 54 -21.53 -6.22 3.41
C ALA A 54 -20.60 -5.02 3.68
N TYR A 55 -19.97 -4.53 2.62
CA TYR A 55 -19.16 -3.30 2.62
C TYR A 55 -19.52 -2.43 1.43
N ARG A 56 -19.97 -1.21 1.71
CA ARG A 56 -20.34 -0.21 0.70
C ARG A 56 -19.43 1.01 0.79
N VAL A 57 -18.88 1.44 -0.36
CA VAL A 57 -18.03 2.62 -0.47
C VAL A 57 -18.48 3.49 -1.62
N LYS A 58 -18.65 4.78 -1.35
CA LYS A 58 -18.76 5.83 -2.36
C LYS A 58 -17.63 6.82 -2.16
N THR A 59 -16.86 7.06 -3.23
CA THR A 59 -15.67 7.92 -3.20
C THR A 59 -15.82 9.05 -4.21
N PHE A 60 -15.60 10.28 -3.77
CA PHE A 60 -15.29 11.40 -4.63
C PHE A 60 -13.79 11.63 -4.63
N CYS A 61 -13.17 11.59 -5.80
CA CYS A 61 -11.74 11.79 -5.95
C CYS A 61 -11.44 13.04 -6.78
N ASN A 62 -10.62 13.93 -6.24
CA ASN A 62 -10.09 15.05 -6.98
C ASN A 62 -9.09 14.53 -8.04
N LEU A 63 -9.30 14.93 -9.30
CA LEU A 63 -8.38 14.63 -10.40
C LEU A 63 -7.46 15.82 -10.73
N GLY A 64 -7.74 16.99 -10.12
CA GLY A 64 -7.07 18.22 -10.46
C GLY A 64 -7.65 18.86 -11.73
N ALA A 65 -6.90 19.76 -12.35
CA ALA A 65 -7.37 20.54 -13.49
C ALA A 65 -7.46 19.72 -14.80
N TYR A 66 -6.73 18.63 -14.91
CA TYR A 66 -6.69 17.74 -16.08
C TYR A 66 -6.17 16.36 -15.70
N ASN A 67 -6.45 15.38 -16.55
CA ASN A 67 -6.03 13.99 -16.32
C ASN A 67 -4.52 13.83 -16.37
N SER A 68 -4.02 13.10 -15.39
CA SER A 68 -2.72 12.46 -15.45
C SER A 68 -2.79 11.09 -16.12
N ARG A 69 -1.66 10.40 -16.21
CA ARG A 69 -1.59 9.06 -16.77
C ARG A 69 -2.35 8.02 -15.93
N PHE A 70 -2.28 8.11 -14.60
CA PHE A 70 -2.80 7.08 -13.70
C PHE A 70 -3.91 7.57 -12.76
N GLY A 71 -4.19 8.87 -12.70
CA GLY A 71 -5.12 9.45 -11.72
C GLY A 71 -6.47 8.75 -11.62
N GLN A 72 -7.06 8.40 -12.76
CA GLN A 72 -8.34 7.68 -12.80
C GLN A 72 -8.21 6.22 -12.34
N ASN A 73 -7.15 5.51 -12.72
CA ASN A 73 -6.95 4.10 -12.37
C ASN A 73 -6.62 3.90 -10.89
N ILE A 74 -5.99 4.89 -10.26
CA ILE A 74 -5.59 4.81 -8.84
C ILE A 74 -6.79 4.54 -7.95
N GLN A 75 -7.90 5.29 -8.15
CA GLN A 75 -9.06 5.21 -7.29
C GLN A 75 -10.13 4.20 -7.76
N THR A 76 -9.90 3.56 -8.89
CA THR A 76 -10.75 2.49 -9.42
C THR A 76 -10.04 1.14 -9.37
N GLY A 77 -9.27 0.79 -10.38
CA GLY A 77 -8.63 -0.51 -10.51
C GLY A 77 -7.65 -0.83 -9.37
N LEU A 78 -6.79 0.12 -8.96
CA LEU A 78 -5.80 -0.15 -7.91
C LEU A 78 -6.41 -0.13 -6.50
N PHE A 79 -7.37 0.76 -6.25
CA PHE A 79 -8.12 0.81 -4.99
C PHE A 79 -8.93 -0.47 -4.76
N SER A 80 -9.63 -0.96 -5.80
CA SER A 80 -10.50 -2.14 -5.69
C SER A 80 -9.74 -3.43 -5.39
N LYS A 81 -8.47 -3.53 -5.80
CA LYS A 81 -7.64 -4.73 -5.55
C LYS A 81 -7.55 -5.13 -4.09
N VAL A 82 -7.56 -4.17 -3.18
CA VAL A 82 -7.44 -4.40 -1.74
C VAL A 82 -8.64 -3.87 -0.95
N LEU A 83 -9.80 -3.73 -1.61
CA LEU A 83 -11.00 -3.14 -1.03
C LEU A 83 -11.44 -3.81 0.28
N MET A 84 -11.39 -5.14 0.35
CA MET A 84 -11.75 -5.92 1.54
C MET A 84 -10.54 -6.26 2.42
N GLY A 85 -9.32 -5.92 1.99
CA GLY A 85 -8.10 -6.26 2.72
C GLY A 85 -7.98 -7.76 3.01
N VAL A 86 -7.84 -8.09 4.28
CA VAL A 86 -7.67 -9.47 4.78
C VAL A 86 -8.98 -10.10 5.27
N TYR A 87 -10.11 -9.43 5.05
CA TYR A 87 -11.39 -9.83 5.60
C TYR A 87 -12.23 -10.62 4.60
N ASP A 88 -12.97 -11.59 5.13
CA ASP A 88 -13.93 -12.43 4.37
C ASP A 88 -15.24 -11.65 4.18
N VAL A 89 -15.30 -10.86 3.10
CA VAL A 89 -16.46 -10.04 2.73
C VAL A 89 -16.80 -10.28 1.26
N GLN A 90 -17.97 -10.89 1.01
CA GLN A 90 -18.41 -11.24 -0.35
C GLN A 90 -19.33 -10.18 -0.98
N ASP A 91 -20.12 -9.49 -0.18
CA ASP A 91 -21.02 -8.46 -0.69
C ASP A 91 -20.36 -7.08 -0.58
N THR A 92 -19.93 -6.55 -1.72
CA THR A 92 -19.28 -5.24 -1.78
C THR A 92 -19.89 -4.36 -2.85
N TYR A 93 -19.91 -3.05 -2.56
CA TYR A 93 -20.29 -2.04 -3.52
C TYR A 93 -19.25 -0.92 -3.51
N LEU A 94 -18.68 -0.61 -4.66
CA LEU A 94 -17.76 0.50 -4.84
C LEU A 94 -18.27 1.42 -5.96
N ASN A 95 -18.47 2.69 -5.62
CA ASN A 95 -18.78 3.75 -6.57
C ASN A 95 -17.71 4.85 -6.47
N VAL A 96 -17.06 5.15 -7.57
CA VAL A 96 -16.01 6.17 -7.67
C VAL A 96 -16.45 7.26 -8.63
N VAL A 97 -16.40 8.50 -8.15
CA VAL A 97 -16.72 9.70 -8.94
C VAL A 97 -15.48 10.57 -9.01
N GLY A 98 -14.88 10.68 -10.19
CA GLY A 98 -13.77 11.60 -10.46
C GLY A 98 -14.29 13.03 -10.66
N ILE A 99 -13.67 14.01 -10.04
CA ILE A 99 -14.05 15.42 -10.10
C ILE A 99 -12.86 16.24 -10.56
N TYR A 100 -13.06 17.00 -11.62
CA TYR A 100 -12.09 18.02 -12.03
C TYR A 100 -12.22 19.25 -11.17
N THR A 101 -11.09 19.81 -10.78
CA THR A 101 -10.99 21.04 -9.99
C THR A 101 -9.88 21.92 -10.54
N ASN A 102 -9.72 23.11 -9.98
CA ASN A 102 -8.63 24.03 -10.35
C ASN A 102 -7.34 23.82 -9.54
N THR A 103 -7.16 22.63 -9.00
CA THR A 103 -5.93 22.26 -8.27
C THR A 103 -4.93 21.57 -9.20
N THR A 104 -3.72 21.32 -8.70
CA THR A 104 -2.73 20.48 -9.37
C THR A 104 -3.33 19.09 -9.70
N GLN A 105 -2.96 18.54 -10.84
CA GLN A 105 -3.39 17.19 -11.23
C GLN A 105 -2.97 16.16 -10.20
N VAL A 106 -3.79 15.12 -10.04
CA VAL A 106 -3.50 13.98 -9.15
C VAL A 106 -2.91 12.84 -9.96
N ASP A 107 -1.80 12.29 -9.51
CA ASP A 107 -1.18 11.12 -10.12
C ASP A 107 -0.65 10.15 -9.06
N ALA A 108 0.07 9.12 -9.51
CA ALA A 108 0.56 8.06 -8.65
C ALA A 108 1.51 8.57 -7.57
N TYR A 109 1.15 8.30 -6.34
CA TYR A 109 2.04 8.39 -5.20
C TYR A 109 2.22 6.99 -4.59
N ARG A 110 3.35 6.69 -3.99
CA ARG A 110 3.75 5.37 -3.47
C ARG A 110 2.58 4.62 -2.84
N GLY A 111 2.23 3.44 -3.40
CA GLY A 111 1.08 2.64 -3.04
C GLY A 111 -0.16 2.83 -3.94
N ALA A 112 -0.37 4.02 -4.51
CA ALA A 112 -1.34 4.33 -5.56
C ALA A 112 -2.71 3.62 -5.41
N GLY A 113 -3.60 4.16 -4.60
CA GLY A 113 -4.97 3.64 -4.37
C GLY A 113 -5.06 2.60 -3.25
N ARG A 114 -4.03 1.78 -3.05
CA ARG A 114 -4.04 0.76 -2.01
C ARG A 114 -3.96 1.33 -0.59
N PRO A 115 -3.08 2.30 -0.27
CA PRO A 115 -3.10 2.94 1.05
C PRO A 115 -4.42 3.63 1.37
N GLU A 116 -5.09 4.21 0.37
CA GLU A 116 -6.38 4.87 0.52
C GLU A 116 -7.48 3.85 0.88
N ALA A 117 -7.52 2.71 0.20
CA ALA A 117 -8.45 1.62 0.51
C ALA A 117 -8.19 1.03 1.89
N ILE A 118 -6.93 0.77 2.22
CA ILE A 118 -6.51 0.22 3.50
C ILE A 118 -6.84 1.17 4.65
N TYR A 119 -6.52 2.47 4.49
CA TYR A 119 -6.87 3.47 5.50
C TYR A 119 -8.37 3.50 5.77
N LEU A 120 -9.18 3.53 4.72
CA LEU A 120 -10.63 3.57 4.84
C LEU A 120 -11.16 2.34 5.59
N LEU A 121 -10.80 1.15 5.13
CA LEU A 121 -11.25 -0.10 5.70
C LEU A 121 -10.85 -0.26 7.17
N GLU A 122 -9.60 0.00 7.49
CA GLU A 122 -9.09 -0.17 8.85
C GLU A 122 -9.64 0.87 9.83
N ARG A 123 -9.91 2.10 9.35
CA ARG A 123 -10.66 3.10 10.14
C ARG A 123 -12.11 2.68 10.37
N MET A 124 -12.75 2.03 9.39
CA MET A 124 -14.08 1.48 9.56
C MET A 124 -14.09 0.32 10.57
N MET A 125 -13.09 -0.57 10.54
CA MET A 125 -12.93 -1.64 11.53
C MET A 125 -12.74 -1.11 12.96
N ASP A 126 -11.92 -0.08 13.12
CA ASP A 126 -11.74 0.58 14.43
C ASP A 126 -13.02 1.27 14.93
N ARG A 127 -13.76 1.91 14.02
CA ARG A 127 -15.04 2.51 14.36
C ARG A 127 -16.07 1.46 14.74
N ALA A 128 -16.18 0.41 13.94
CA ALA A 128 -17.09 -0.72 14.22
C ALA A 128 -16.78 -1.36 15.58
N ALA A 129 -15.51 -1.58 15.92
CA ALA A 129 -15.13 -2.13 17.21
C ALA A 129 -15.65 -1.27 18.39
N ARG A 130 -15.58 0.05 18.26
CA ARG A 130 -16.12 0.98 19.28
C ARG A 130 -17.64 0.94 19.36
N GLU A 131 -18.34 0.99 18.22
CA GLU A 131 -19.81 0.98 18.17
C GLU A 131 -20.39 -0.37 18.67
N LEU A 132 -19.75 -1.47 18.32
CA LEU A 132 -20.13 -2.83 18.75
C LEU A 132 -19.61 -3.17 20.15
N LYS A 133 -18.81 -2.30 20.77
CA LYS A 133 -18.17 -2.50 22.10
C LYS A 133 -17.39 -3.83 22.18
N ILE A 134 -16.69 -4.16 21.12
CA ILE A 134 -15.82 -5.34 21.00
C ILE A 134 -14.37 -4.92 20.91
N ASP A 135 -13.46 -5.75 21.41
CA ASP A 135 -12.03 -5.56 21.23
C ASP A 135 -11.67 -5.50 19.74
N PRO A 136 -10.89 -4.49 19.28
CA PRO A 136 -10.59 -4.32 17.85
C PRO A 136 -9.76 -5.46 17.26
N LEU A 137 -8.93 -6.15 18.05
CA LEU A 137 -8.18 -7.32 17.59
C LEU A 137 -9.13 -8.52 17.44
N LYS A 138 -10.06 -8.68 18.40
CA LYS A 138 -11.07 -9.74 18.34
C LYS A 138 -12.00 -9.56 17.14
N LEU A 139 -12.46 -8.32 16.85
CA LEU A 139 -13.31 -8.05 15.68
C LEU A 139 -12.60 -8.45 14.38
N ARG A 140 -11.30 -8.11 14.25
CA ARG A 140 -10.51 -8.50 13.08
C ARG A 140 -10.40 -10.02 12.94
N ARG A 141 -10.09 -10.74 14.03
CA ARG A 141 -10.01 -12.21 14.02
C ARG A 141 -11.30 -12.91 13.63
N ILE A 142 -12.45 -12.39 14.04
CA ILE A 142 -13.76 -12.91 13.63
C ILE A 142 -13.90 -12.85 12.10
N ASN A 143 -13.37 -11.80 11.49
CA ASN A 143 -13.59 -11.48 10.09
C ASN A 143 -12.45 -11.86 9.15
N PHE A 144 -11.30 -12.34 9.64
CA PHE A 144 -10.23 -12.80 8.76
C PHE A 144 -10.66 -13.90 7.81
N ILE A 145 -10.16 -13.85 6.58
CA ILE A 145 -10.16 -15.01 5.68
C ILE A 145 -9.42 -16.14 6.40
N LYS A 146 -10.09 -17.28 6.54
CA LYS A 146 -9.53 -18.42 7.27
C LYS A 146 -8.49 -19.14 6.43
N LYS A 147 -7.48 -19.71 7.11
CA LYS A 147 -6.36 -20.42 6.48
C LYS A 147 -6.81 -21.50 5.50
N ASP A 148 -7.88 -22.21 5.83
CA ASP A 148 -8.38 -23.33 5.02
C ASP A 148 -9.20 -22.87 3.80
N ASN A 149 -9.45 -21.56 3.66
CA ASN A 149 -10.21 -20.98 2.54
C ASN A 149 -9.31 -20.54 1.37
N PHE A 150 -7.99 -20.67 1.50
CA PHE A 150 -7.09 -20.33 0.40
C PHE A 150 -6.97 -21.43 -0.66
N PRO A 151 -6.82 -21.09 -1.95
CA PRO A 151 -6.84 -19.74 -2.50
C PRO A 151 -8.23 -19.09 -2.40
N TYR A 152 -8.28 -17.86 -1.90
CA TYR A 152 -9.51 -17.10 -1.69
C TYR A 152 -9.74 -16.11 -2.82
N ARG A 153 -10.94 -16.17 -3.41
CA ARG A 153 -11.35 -15.18 -4.42
C ARG A 153 -12.15 -14.07 -3.77
N SER A 154 -11.64 -12.86 -3.84
CA SER A 154 -12.30 -11.67 -3.32
C SER A 154 -13.52 -11.28 -4.17
N SER A 155 -14.45 -10.51 -3.62
CA SER A 155 -15.61 -9.98 -4.36
C SER A 155 -15.22 -9.04 -5.51
N THR A 156 -14.01 -8.50 -5.51
CA THR A 156 -13.46 -7.70 -6.62
C THR A 156 -12.66 -8.50 -7.64
N GLY A 157 -12.59 -9.84 -7.46
CA GLY A 157 -11.99 -10.76 -8.41
C GLY A 157 -10.51 -11.08 -8.18
N GLU A 158 -9.85 -10.45 -7.22
CA GLU A 158 -8.46 -10.76 -6.88
C GLU A 158 -8.34 -12.13 -6.20
N ILE A 159 -7.29 -12.86 -6.52
CA ILE A 159 -6.96 -14.14 -5.89
C ILE A 159 -5.91 -13.91 -4.81
N ILE A 160 -6.24 -14.26 -3.59
CA ILE A 160 -5.30 -14.31 -2.47
C ILE A 160 -4.89 -15.78 -2.33
N ASP A 161 -3.66 -16.08 -2.65
CA ASP A 161 -3.16 -17.45 -2.82
C ASP A 161 -2.93 -18.19 -1.50
N VAL A 162 -2.42 -17.49 -0.49
CA VAL A 162 -2.06 -18.06 0.81
C VAL A 162 -2.10 -17.02 1.91
N GLY A 163 -2.33 -17.45 3.15
CA GLY A 163 -2.25 -16.58 4.32
C GLY A 163 -2.52 -17.31 5.62
N ASP A 164 -1.99 -16.75 6.70
CA ASP A 164 -2.29 -17.13 8.08
C ASP A 164 -2.37 -15.84 8.91
N PHE A 165 -3.47 -15.12 8.72
CA PHE A 165 -3.62 -13.76 9.25
C PHE A 165 -3.70 -13.73 10.77
N ASP A 166 -4.25 -14.77 11.39
CA ASP A 166 -4.29 -14.86 12.85
C ASP A 166 -2.89 -15.07 13.46
N ARG A 167 -2.07 -15.90 12.83
CA ARG A 167 -0.68 -16.11 13.26
C ARG A 167 0.15 -14.82 13.17
N VAL A 168 0.00 -14.07 12.07
CA VAL A 168 0.72 -12.79 11.88
C VAL A 168 0.26 -11.78 12.92
N LEU A 169 -1.05 -11.64 13.17
CA LEU A 169 -1.57 -10.74 14.21
C LEU A 169 -1.03 -11.13 15.59
N THR A 170 -1.04 -12.42 15.91
CA THR A 170 -0.53 -12.94 17.20
C THR A 170 0.97 -12.63 17.38
N ALA A 171 1.76 -12.74 16.32
CA ALA A 171 3.17 -12.37 16.35
C ALA A 171 3.36 -10.86 16.57
N ALA A 172 2.56 -10.03 15.90
CA ALA A 172 2.58 -8.58 16.06
C ALA A 172 2.17 -8.15 17.47
N GLU A 173 1.13 -8.75 18.05
CA GLU A 173 0.70 -8.49 19.45
C GLU A 173 1.82 -8.78 20.45
N ARG A 174 2.52 -9.88 20.25
CA ARG A 174 3.65 -10.26 21.12
C ARG A 174 4.81 -9.27 20.96
N SER A 175 5.19 -8.97 19.73
CA SER A 175 6.32 -8.06 19.44
C SER A 175 6.07 -6.64 19.94
N ALA A 176 4.83 -6.15 19.83
CA ALA A 176 4.43 -4.82 20.30
C ALA A 176 4.11 -4.77 21.80
N ASP A 177 4.12 -5.91 22.49
CA ASP A 177 3.70 -6.04 23.90
C ASP A 177 2.37 -5.31 24.15
N ILE A 178 1.32 -5.70 23.42
CA ILE A 178 -0.01 -5.08 23.55
C ILE A 178 -0.55 -5.20 24.98
N LYS A 179 -0.28 -6.31 25.66
CA LYS A 179 -0.71 -6.52 27.06
C LYS A 179 -0.13 -5.48 28.02
N GLY A 180 1.11 -5.05 27.81
CA GLY A 180 1.77 -4.00 28.60
C GLY A 180 1.40 -2.57 28.23
N PHE A 181 0.56 -2.36 27.20
CA PHE A 181 0.25 -1.02 26.70
C PHE A 181 -0.37 -0.09 27.74
N GLU A 182 -1.35 -0.55 28.52
CA GLU A 182 -2.03 0.28 29.52
C GLU A 182 -1.07 0.73 30.65
N SER A 183 -0.12 -0.11 31.04
CA SER A 183 0.94 0.30 31.98
C SER A 183 1.80 1.42 31.38
N ARG A 184 2.31 1.20 30.16
CA ARG A 184 3.11 2.23 29.46
C ARG A 184 2.37 3.54 29.24
N LYS A 185 1.05 3.47 29.03
CA LYS A 185 0.20 4.65 28.88
C LYS A 185 0.09 5.44 30.19
N LYS A 186 -0.10 4.75 31.33
CA LYS A 186 -0.09 5.36 32.66
C LYS A 186 1.24 6.03 32.98
N ASP A 187 2.35 5.35 32.71
CA ASP A 187 3.70 5.88 32.93
C ASP A 187 3.98 7.12 32.06
N SER A 188 3.49 7.11 30.82
CA SER A 188 3.61 8.28 29.95
C SER A 188 2.80 9.46 30.49
N LYS A 189 1.57 9.21 30.96
CA LYS A 189 0.71 10.24 31.53
C LYS A 189 1.33 10.86 32.79
N ALA A 190 1.93 10.05 33.65
CA ALA A 190 2.65 10.53 34.84
C ALA A 190 3.83 11.46 34.49
N LYS A 191 4.37 11.34 33.30
CA LYS A 191 5.44 12.19 32.73
C LYS A 191 4.91 13.33 31.86
N GLY A 192 3.62 13.67 31.94
CA GLY A 192 2.99 14.71 31.12
C GLY A 192 2.91 14.40 29.62
N LYS A 193 3.04 13.12 29.21
CA LYS A 193 3.02 12.68 27.82
C LYS A 193 1.76 11.87 27.51
N LEU A 194 1.29 11.95 26.26
CA LEU A 194 0.23 11.10 25.74
C LEU A 194 0.84 9.94 24.96
N ARG A 195 0.27 8.75 25.14
CA ARG A 195 0.64 7.54 24.38
C ARG A 195 -0.60 6.96 23.74
N GLY A 196 -0.52 6.75 22.43
CA GLY A 196 -1.56 6.11 21.63
C GLY A 196 -1.12 4.74 21.12
N LEU A 197 -2.10 3.91 20.81
CA LEU A 197 -1.95 2.65 20.10
C LEU A 197 -2.83 2.69 18.88
N GLY A 198 -2.29 2.30 17.73
CA GLY A 198 -3.02 2.11 16.49
C GLY A 198 -2.68 0.75 15.88
N LEU A 199 -3.64 0.16 15.24
CA LEU A 199 -3.47 -1.07 14.46
C LEU A 199 -3.95 -0.83 13.05
N CYS A 200 -3.15 -1.23 12.09
CA CYS A 200 -3.55 -1.38 10.69
C CYS A 200 -3.13 -2.78 10.24
N TYR A 201 -4.09 -3.59 9.84
CA TYR A 201 -3.82 -4.92 9.30
C TYR A 201 -4.16 -4.93 7.80
N TYR A 202 -3.18 -5.17 6.94
CA TYR A 202 -3.40 -5.06 5.50
C TYR A 202 -2.63 -6.10 4.71
N ILE A 203 -3.06 -6.29 3.47
CA ILE A 203 -2.29 -6.94 2.41
C ILE A 203 -1.95 -5.91 1.34
N GLU A 204 -0.85 -6.13 0.63
CA GLU A 204 -0.49 -5.35 -0.54
C GLU A 204 -0.77 -6.17 -1.81
N SER A 205 -1.22 -5.50 -2.86
CA SER A 205 -1.32 -6.07 -4.20
C SER A 205 -0.17 -5.54 -5.03
N ILE A 206 0.81 -6.38 -5.28
CA ILE A 206 1.97 -6.01 -6.09
C ILE A 206 1.59 -5.83 -7.55
N LEU A 207 2.34 -4.98 -8.23
CA LEU A 207 2.34 -4.87 -9.69
C LEU A 207 3.63 -5.50 -10.19
N GLY A 208 3.52 -6.34 -11.20
CA GLY A 208 4.66 -6.96 -11.84
C GLY A 208 4.26 -7.43 -13.23
N ASP A 209 5.24 -7.65 -14.08
CA ASP A 209 5.09 -8.28 -15.37
C ASP A 209 5.64 -9.72 -15.27
N PRO A 210 4.80 -10.76 -15.35
CA PRO A 210 5.25 -12.14 -15.23
C PRO A 210 6.12 -12.59 -16.43
N SER A 211 6.19 -11.81 -17.50
CA SER A 211 7.06 -12.06 -18.63
C SER A 211 8.49 -11.50 -18.47
N GLU A 212 8.75 -10.77 -17.38
CA GLU A 212 10.08 -10.21 -17.15
C GLU A 212 11.09 -11.30 -16.81
N GLU A 213 12.20 -11.30 -17.55
CA GLU A 213 13.28 -12.27 -17.39
C GLU A 213 14.45 -11.70 -16.59
N THR A 214 15.13 -12.56 -15.84
CA THR A 214 16.39 -12.24 -15.17
C THR A 214 17.50 -13.11 -15.73
N LYS A 215 18.63 -12.46 -16.08
CA LYS A 215 19.83 -13.18 -16.54
C LYS A 215 20.89 -13.17 -15.43
N VAL A 216 21.39 -14.34 -15.08
CA VAL A 216 22.51 -14.51 -14.15
C VAL A 216 23.72 -15.01 -14.92
N VAL A 217 24.86 -14.35 -14.75
CA VAL A 217 26.11 -14.71 -15.43
C VAL A 217 27.19 -14.93 -14.38
N PHE A 218 27.82 -16.11 -14.41
CA PHE A 218 28.97 -16.47 -13.59
C PHE A 218 30.24 -16.13 -14.36
N GLU A 219 31.04 -15.25 -13.81
CA GLU A 219 32.29 -14.82 -14.42
C GLU A 219 33.46 -15.74 -14.07
N LYS A 220 34.51 -15.78 -14.93
CA LYS A 220 35.69 -16.61 -14.68
C LYS A 220 36.47 -16.28 -13.41
N ASN A 221 36.33 -15.06 -12.93
CA ASN A 221 36.98 -14.60 -11.69
C ASN A 221 36.19 -14.96 -10.42
N GLY A 222 35.08 -15.70 -10.55
CA GLY A 222 34.23 -16.10 -9.44
C GLY A 222 33.14 -15.05 -9.05
N SER A 223 33.12 -13.91 -9.68
CA SER A 223 32.03 -12.94 -9.48
C SER A 223 30.77 -13.33 -10.25
N VAL A 224 29.60 -12.84 -9.78
CA VAL A 224 28.31 -13.08 -10.42
C VAL A 224 27.65 -11.76 -10.76
N LYS A 225 27.07 -11.68 -11.95
CA LYS A 225 26.30 -10.54 -12.41
C LYS A 225 24.83 -10.93 -12.57
N ILE A 226 23.94 -10.11 -12.04
CA ILE A 226 22.50 -10.24 -12.20
C ILE A 226 22.02 -9.09 -13.07
N PHE A 227 21.36 -9.40 -14.18
CA PHE A 227 20.75 -8.43 -15.08
C PHE A 227 19.23 -8.50 -14.90
N VAL A 228 18.60 -7.37 -14.59
CA VAL A 228 17.16 -7.23 -14.38
C VAL A 228 16.63 -6.04 -15.18
N GLY A 229 15.40 -6.11 -15.65
CA GLY A 229 14.74 -5.02 -16.37
C GLY A 229 14.13 -3.95 -15.45
N THR A 230 14.03 -4.23 -14.15
CA THR A 230 13.52 -3.29 -13.15
C THR A 230 14.60 -2.33 -12.66
N GLN A 231 14.17 -1.12 -12.30
CA GLN A 231 15.06 -0.14 -11.66
C GLN A 231 14.73 -0.01 -10.16
N SER A 232 15.73 0.34 -9.37
CA SER A 232 15.52 0.66 -7.96
C SER A 232 15.01 2.11 -7.81
N ASN A 233 13.88 2.25 -7.08
CA ASN A 233 13.34 3.55 -6.66
C ASN A 233 13.42 3.69 -5.12
N GLY A 234 14.46 3.13 -4.51
CA GLY A 234 14.66 3.10 -3.07
C GLY A 234 14.23 1.80 -2.37
N GLN A 235 13.73 0.79 -3.11
CA GLN A 235 13.37 -0.51 -2.56
C GLN A 235 14.55 -1.49 -2.39
N GLY A 236 15.77 -1.07 -2.77
CA GLY A 236 17.00 -1.81 -2.50
C GLY A 236 17.21 -3.05 -3.36
N HIS A 237 16.88 -3.01 -4.64
CA HIS A 237 17.05 -4.14 -5.57
C HIS A 237 18.45 -4.74 -5.55
N GLU A 238 19.48 -3.91 -5.57
CA GLU A 238 20.88 -4.36 -5.55
C GLU A 238 21.18 -5.28 -4.36
N THR A 239 20.74 -4.86 -3.17
CA THR A 239 20.93 -5.65 -1.94
C THR A 239 20.05 -6.90 -1.94
N VAL A 240 18.76 -6.76 -2.23
CA VAL A 240 17.80 -7.86 -2.12
C VAL A 240 18.09 -8.96 -3.14
N PHE A 241 18.40 -8.62 -4.38
CA PHE A 241 18.71 -9.62 -5.40
C PHE A 241 20.05 -10.31 -5.15
N ALA A 242 21.05 -9.60 -4.63
CA ALA A 242 22.31 -10.22 -4.24
C ALA A 242 22.12 -11.21 -3.07
N GLN A 243 21.35 -10.81 -2.03
CA GLN A 243 21.01 -11.71 -0.91
C GLN A 243 20.23 -12.94 -1.38
N PHE A 244 19.22 -12.73 -2.24
CA PHE A 244 18.42 -13.84 -2.76
C PHE A 244 19.30 -14.86 -3.52
N LEU A 245 20.19 -14.37 -4.39
CA LEU A 245 21.12 -15.25 -5.11
C LEU A 245 22.08 -15.96 -4.17
N SER A 246 22.64 -15.25 -3.18
CA SER A 246 23.52 -15.81 -2.15
C SER A 246 22.82 -16.93 -1.39
N ASP A 247 21.58 -16.72 -0.94
CA ASP A 247 20.80 -17.73 -0.21
C ASP A 247 20.53 -18.99 -1.05
N GLN A 248 20.35 -18.84 -2.36
CA GLN A 248 20.07 -19.96 -3.26
C GLN A 248 21.33 -20.72 -3.70
N THR A 249 22.46 -20.04 -3.78
CA THR A 249 23.70 -20.61 -4.39
C THR A 249 24.82 -20.82 -3.39
N GLY A 250 24.77 -20.19 -2.22
CA GLY A 250 25.88 -20.18 -1.24
C GLY A 250 27.04 -19.27 -1.64
N ILE A 251 26.94 -18.50 -2.72
CA ILE A 251 27.96 -17.52 -3.12
C ILE A 251 27.81 -16.29 -2.23
N PRO A 252 28.88 -15.77 -1.62
CA PRO A 252 28.81 -14.54 -0.80
C PRO A 252 28.29 -13.34 -1.60
N THR A 253 27.52 -12.44 -0.93
CA THR A 253 27.01 -11.19 -1.51
C THR A 253 28.11 -10.17 -1.75
#